data_8aa5c14024b5f530b2159e29b145c737
#
_entry.id   8aa5c14024b5f530b2159e29b145c737
#
_cell.length_a   1.000
_cell.length_b   1.000
_cell.length_c   1.000
_cell.angle_alpha   90.00
_cell.angle_beta   90.00
_cell.angle_gamma   90.00
#
_symmetry.space_group_name_H-M   'P 1'
#
loop_
_entity.id
_entity.type
_entity.pdbx_description
1 polymer ?
#
loop_
_entity_poly.entity_id
_entity_poly.type
_entity_poly.pdbx_seq_one_letter_code
_entity_poly.pdbx_strand_id
1 'polypeptide(L)'
;DGGPILAQQAIDVLGDDTPSSLGRRILEQVEWKLLPRTVASYCLYMERNMSLLQNLAANRYPGRGIVCGLNERGNAIIAYFITGRSTHSKNRCLVVEGDAVRTKAVDESLLVDPSLIIYRAMDRLGEDVVVANGDQSDTILDGLRQGRTLQASLESRTFEPDAPNYTPRISGLFHLGQDPFYTLSILRRSDDGSCDRSYYSYTELEKGKAHLIHTYEGDGNPLTGFTGDPREVDLAGDADSIADRIWEML
;
A
#
# COMPACT_ATOMS: atom_id res chain seq x y z
N ASP A 1 -17.80 18.90 15.02
CA ASP A 1 -17.79 17.47 14.74
C ASP A 1 -17.63 17.29 13.24
N GLY A 2 -16.48 16.83 12.80
CA GLY A 2 -16.11 16.73 11.38
C GLY A 2 -15.61 15.34 10.99
N GLY A 3 -16.00 14.26 11.69
CA GLY A 3 -15.62 12.89 11.38
C GLY A 3 -16.60 12.19 10.44
N PRO A 4 -16.20 11.03 9.86
CA PRO A 4 -17.08 10.21 9.05
C PRO A 4 -18.24 9.63 9.87
N ILE A 5 -19.40 9.41 9.22
CA ILE A 5 -20.54 8.73 9.85
C ILE A 5 -20.20 7.24 9.91
N LEU A 6 -19.98 6.69 11.10
CA LEU A 6 -19.63 5.29 11.29
C LEU A 6 -20.85 4.36 11.17
N ALA A 7 -22.03 4.80 11.58
CA ALA A 7 -23.29 4.08 11.42
C ALA A 7 -24.47 5.03 11.50
N GLN A 8 -25.56 4.70 10.81
CA GLN A 8 -26.83 5.40 10.92
C GLN A 8 -27.98 4.42 10.73
N GLN A 9 -29.11 4.70 11.37
CA GLN A 9 -30.33 3.92 11.23
C GLN A 9 -31.54 4.87 11.25
N ALA A 10 -32.45 4.71 10.31
CA ALA A 10 -33.70 5.45 10.28
C ALA A 10 -34.69 4.84 11.27
N ILE A 11 -35.61 5.67 11.78
CA ILE A 11 -36.79 5.27 12.54
C ILE A 11 -38.02 5.99 11.97
N ASP A 12 -39.14 5.28 11.91
CA ASP A 12 -40.40 5.90 11.47
C ASP A 12 -40.94 6.87 12.53
N VAL A 13 -41.43 8.02 12.10
CA VAL A 13 -42.19 8.93 12.95
C VAL A 13 -43.67 8.53 12.90
N LEU A 14 -44.23 8.18 14.03
CA LEU A 14 -45.63 7.79 14.14
C LEU A 14 -46.51 9.01 14.29
N GLY A 15 -47.77 8.91 13.84
CA GLY A 15 -48.70 10.03 13.84
C GLY A 15 -49.08 10.58 15.25
N ASP A 16 -48.85 9.77 16.29
CA ASP A 16 -49.08 10.08 17.70
C ASP A 16 -47.78 10.38 18.47
N ASP A 17 -46.65 10.48 17.79
CA ASP A 17 -45.38 10.79 18.44
C ASP A 17 -45.36 12.25 18.95
N THR A 18 -44.93 12.38 20.18
CA THR A 18 -44.47 13.65 20.77
C THR A 18 -42.92 13.68 20.67
N PRO A 19 -42.26 14.84 20.80
CA PRO A 19 -40.81 14.91 20.87
C PRO A 19 -40.21 13.99 21.94
N SER A 20 -40.88 13.84 23.08
CA SER A 20 -40.43 12.96 24.17
C SER A 20 -40.61 11.47 23.84
N SER A 21 -41.75 11.06 23.25
CA SER A 21 -41.96 9.66 22.88
C SER A 21 -41.05 9.23 21.73
N LEU A 22 -40.89 10.09 20.72
CA LEU A 22 -39.96 9.83 19.61
C LEU A 22 -38.53 9.74 20.11
N GLY A 23 -38.06 10.68 20.94
CA GLY A 23 -36.72 10.67 21.54
C GLY A 23 -36.45 9.37 22.31
N ARG A 24 -37.42 8.91 23.12
CA ARG A 24 -37.28 7.61 23.85
C ARG A 24 -37.18 6.44 22.88
N ARG A 25 -38.00 6.41 21.83
CA ARG A 25 -37.92 5.33 20.82
C ARG A 25 -36.60 5.33 20.08
N ILE A 26 -36.04 6.51 19.73
CA ILE A 26 -34.72 6.63 19.13
C ILE A 26 -33.68 6.01 20.05
N LEU A 27 -33.65 6.35 21.33
CA LEU A 27 -32.74 5.80 22.33
C LEU A 27 -32.88 4.27 22.46
N GLU A 28 -34.09 3.78 22.71
CA GLU A 28 -34.33 2.36 23.06
C GLU A 28 -34.24 1.43 21.85
N GLN A 29 -34.73 1.86 20.69
CA GLN A 29 -34.81 1.01 19.49
C GLN A 29 -33.59 1.11 18.60
N VAL A 30 -32.88 2.24 18.63
CA VAL A 30 -31.74 2.52 17.75
C VAL A 30 -30.45 2.68 18.54
N GLU A 31 -30.29 3.74 19.31
CA GLU A 31 -28.99 4.13 19.87
C GLU A 31 -28.40 3.07 20.81
N TRP A 32 -29.19 2.54 21.73
CA TRP A 32 -28.71 1.51 22.68
C TRP A 32 -28.30 0.20 22.00
N LYS A 33 -28.69 -0.02 20.76
CA LYS A 33 -28.29 -1.20 19.98
C LYS A 33 -27.19 -0.86 18.98
N LEU A 34 -27.32 0.27 18.32
CA LEU A 34 -26.41 0.68 17.25
C LEU A 34 -25.04 1.09 17.81
N LEU A 35 -25.00 1.92 18.85
CA LEU A 35 -23.77 2.45 19.42
C LEU A 35 -22.82 1.35 19.92
N PRO A 36 -23.25 0.39 20.77
CA PRO A 36 -22.33 -0.67 21.23
C PRO A 36 -21.78 -1.53 20.07
N ARG A 37 -22.61 -1.84 19.07
CA ARG A 37 -22.18 -2.62 17.89
C ARG A 37 -21.19 -1.85 17.05
N THR A 38 -21.44 -0.56 16.84
CA THR A 38 -20.55 0.32 16.07
C THR A 38 -19.21 0.49 16.77
N VAL A 39 -19.22 0.72 18.09
CA VAL A 39 -17.98 0.81 18.88
C VAL A 39 -17.21 -0.51 18.85
N ALA A 40 -17.86 -1.65 19.07
CA ALA A 40 -17.22 -2.95 19.01
C ALA A 40 -16.60 -3.23 17.63
N SER A 41 -17.35 -2.94 16.56
CA SER A 41 -16.83 -3.09 15.18
C SER A 41 -15.65 -2.17 14.92
N TYR A 42 -15.70 -0.92 15.39
CA TYR A 42 -14.61 0.04 15.24
C TYR A 42 -13.37 -0.36 16.04
N CYS A 43 -13.53 -0.86 17.27
CA CYS A 43 -12.41 -1.39 18.07
C CYS A 43 -11.74 -2.58 17.40
N LEU A 44 -12.51 -3.56 16.92
CA LEU A 44 -12.00 -4.71 16.17
C LEU A 44 -11.28 -4.28 14.87
N TYR A 45 -11.82 -3.29 14.19
CA TYR A 45 -11.20 -2.70 13.02
C TYR A 45 -9.86 -2.05 13.35
N MET A 46 -9.78 -1.30 14.44
CA MET A 46 -8.53 -0.67 14.91
C MET A 46 -7.50 -1.73 15.34
N GLU A 47 -7.91 -2.77 16.09
CA GLU A 47 -7.02 -3.86 16.49
C GLU A 47 -6.42 -4.60 15.31
N ARG A 48 -7.23 -4.96 14.30
CA ARG A 48 -6.78 -5.65 13.08
C ARG A 48 -5.79 -4.84 12.25
N ASN A 49 -5.86 -3.52 12.30
CA ASN A 49 -4.98 -2.66 11.53
C ASN A 49 -3.73 -2.20 12.28
N MET A 50 -3.61 -2.55 13.56
CA MET A 50 -2.44 -2.16 14.35
C MET A 50 -1.14 -2.75 13.78
N SER A 51 -1.15 -3.92 13.16
CA SER A 51 0.09 -4.53 12.67
C SER A 51 0.71 -3.77 11.48
N LEU A 52 -0.09 -3.30 10.51
CA LEU A 52 0.40 -2.44 9.43
C LEU A 52 0.89 -1.09 9.98
N LEU A 53 0.07 -0.45 10.81
CA LEU A 53 0.38 0.85 11.40
C LEU A 53 1.59 0.75 12.33
N GLN A 54 1.71 -0.29 13.14
CA GLN A 54 2.87 -0.52 14.01
C GLN A 54 4.16 -0.70 13.24
N ASN A 55 4.13 -1.47 12.14
CA ASN A 55 5.30 -1.64 11.28
C ASN A 55 5.76 -0.33 10.65
N LEU A 56 4.82 0.48 10.15
CA LEU A 56 5.14 1.79 9.57
C LEU A 56 5.60 2.79 10.63
N ALA A 57 4.89 2.89 11.77
CA ALA A 57 5.25 3.79 12.87
C ALA A 57 6.60 3.48 13.52
N ALA A 58 7.00 2.21 13.52
CA ALA A 58 8.30 1.80 14.05
C ALA A 58 9.47 2.16 13.13
N ASN A 59 9.20 2.42 11.84
CA ASN A 59 10.23 2.74 10.86
C ASN A 59 10.26 4.25 10.55
N ARG A 60 11.27 4.95 11.04
CA ARG A 60 11.44 6.40 10.86
C ARG A 60 11.57 6.84 9.40
N TYR A 61 12.02 5.95 8.51
CA TYR A 61 12.16 6.23 7.10
C TYR A 61 12.08 4.94 6.27
N PRO A 62 10.89 4.49 5.90
CA PRO A 62 10.70 3.30 5.07
C PRO A 62 11.08 3.54 3.58
N GLY A 63 11.20 4.79 3.16
CA GLY A 63 11.49 5.17 1.78
C GLY A 63 10.28 4.98 0.86
N ARG A 64 10.26 3.92 0.08
CA ARG A 64 9.13 3.48 -0.74
C ARG A 64 8.64 2.16 -0.20
N GLY A 65 7.33 1.91 -0.27
CA GLY A 65 6.76 0.64 0.17
C GLY A 65 5.64 0.14 -0.71
N ILE A 66 5.47 -1.18 -0.70
CA ILE A 66 4.43 -1.91 -1.41
C ILE A 66 3.70 -2.79 -0.41
N VAL A 67 2.38 -2.73 -0.44
CA VAL A 67 1.48 -3.64 0.29
C VAL A 67 0.63 -4.39 -0.73
N CYS A 68 0.63 -5.72 -0.67
CA CYS A 68 -0.22 -6.57 -1.50
C CYS A 68 -0.96 -7.59 -0.63
N GLY A 69 -2.27 -7.75 -0.84
CA GLY A 69 -3.08 -8.70 -0.11
C GLY A 69 -4.56 -8.61 -0.38
N LEU A 70 -5.37 -9.21 0.49
CA LEU A 70 -6.84 -9.12 0.43
C LEU A 70 -7.34 -8.40 1.69
N ASN A 71 -8.29 -7.48 1.51
CA ASN A 71 -9.01 -6.95 2.67
C ASN A 71 -9.98 -8.00 3.27
N GLU A 72 -10.64 -7.67 4.38
CA GLU A 72 -11.58 -8.57 5.06
C GLU A 72 -12.78 -8.99 4.20
N ARG A 73 -13.09 -8.24 3.15
CA ARG A 73 -14.15 -8.55 2.18
C ARG A 73 -13.66 -9.46 1.06
N GLY A 74 -12.33 -9.68 0.96
CA GLY A 74 -11.70 -10.46 -0.10
C GLY A 74 -11.40 -9.65 -1.36
N ASN A 75 -11.46 -8.32 -1.29
CA ASN A 75 -11.02 -7.47 -2.39
C ASN A 75 -9.49 -7.38 -2.40
N ALA A 76 -8.90 -7.51 -3.58
CA ALA A 76 -7.47 -7.31 -3.77
C ALA A 76 -7.09 -5.84 -3.47
N ILE A 77 -6.09 -5.65 -2.66
CA ILE A 77 -5.52 -4.34 -2.33
C ILE A 77 -4.05 -4.34 -2.73
N ILE A 78 -3.70 -3.36 -3.53
CA ILE A 78 -2.33 -3.05 -3.91
C ILE A 78 -2.09 -1.60 -3.54
N ALA A 79 -1.24 -1.35 -2.55
CA ALA A 79 -0.90 0.00 -2.13
C ALA A 79 0.59 0.28 -2.39
N TYR A 80 0.87 1.49 -2.85
CA TYR A 80 2.22 2.01 -3.03
C TYR A 80 2.34 3.35 -2.33
N PHE A 81 3.38 3.50 -1.53
CA PHE A 81 3.68 4.77 -0.89
C PHE A 81 5.14 5.20 -1.13
N ILE A 82 5.38 6.49 -1.01
CA ILE A 82 6.67 7.10 -1.22
C ILE A 82 6.92 8.19 -0.19
N THR A 83 8.07 8.14 0.47
CA THR A 83 8.56 9.18 1.38
C THR A 83 9.84 9.78 0.83
N GLY A 84 10.23 10.96 1.33
CA GLY A 84 11.46 11.64 0.92
C GLY A 84 12.12 12.37 2.09
N ARG A 85 13.47 12.35 2.15
CA ARG A 85 14.25 13.09 3.16
C ARG A 85 14.77 14.43 2.63
N SER A 86 15.20 14.47 1.37
CA SER A 86 15.72 15.67 0.74
C SER A 86 14.64 16.45 -0.02
N THR A 87 14.91 17.72 -0.32
CA THR A 87 14.04 18.53 -1.18
C THR A 87 13.77 17.86 -2.52
N HIS A 88 14.80 17.27 -3.14
CA HIS A 88 14.64 16.56 -4.42
C HIS A 88 13.79 15.28 -4.28
N SER A 89 14.00 14.50 -3.20
CA SER A 89 13.21 13.28 -2.98
C SER A 89 11.76 13.56 -2.59
N LYS A 90 11.46 14.72 -2.01
CA LYS A 90 10.09 15.19 -1.70
C LYS A 90 9.38 15.81 -2.90
N ASN A 91 10.12 16.16 -3.95
CA ASN A 91 9.59 16.80 -5.16
C ASN A 91 8.86 15.80 -6.07
N ARG A 92 7.95 15.01 -5.52
CA ARG A 92 7.20 13.99 -6.26
C ARG A 92 5.76 13.91 -5.79
N CYS A 93 4.86 13.68 -6.75
CA CYS A 93 3.48 13.27 -6.50
C CYS A 93 3.13 12.05 -7.37
N LEU A 94 2.07 11.38 -7.00
CA LEU A 94 1.49 10.30 -7.79
C LEU A 94 0.32 10.87 -8.59
N VAL A 95 0.27 10.55 -9.88
CA VAL A 95 -0.82 10.95 -10.78
C VAL A 95 -1.39 9.73 -11.48
N VAL A 96 -2.69 9.70 -11.65
CA VAL A 96 -3.40 8.64 -12.39
C VAL A 96 -3.46 9.04 -13.87
N GLU A 97 -2.99 8.15 -14.74
CA GLU A 97 -3.01 8.31 -16.20
C GLU A 97 -3.60 7.03 -16.82
N GLY A 98 -4.90 7.03 -17.09
CA GLY A 98 -5.63 5.83 -17.51
C GLY A 98 -5.62 4.76 -16.42
N ASP A 99 -5.13 3.57 -16.74
CA ASP A 99 -4.98 2.45 -15.78
C ASP A 99 -3.65 2.48 -15.01
N ALA A 100 -2.79 3.45 -15.32
CA ALA A 100 -1.47 3.58 -14.70
C ALA A 100 -1.44 4.65 -13.60
N VAL A 101 -0.58 4.44 -12.61
CA VAL A 101 -0.16 5.46 -11.64
C VAL A 101 1.30 5.78 -11.89
N ARG A 102 1.60 7.04 -12.15
CA ARG A 102 2.96 7.52 -12.42
C ARG A 102 3.43 8.50 -11.36
N THR A 103 4.72 8.51 -11.12
CA THR A 103 5.35 9.60 -10.38
C THR A 103 5.55 10.81 -11.29
N LYS A 104 5.32 11.99 -10.76
CA LYS A 104 5.55 13.27 -11.44
C LYS A 104 6.27 14.22 -10.50
N ALA A 105 7.13 15.09 -11.05
CA ALA A 105 7.69 16.18 -10.27
C ALA A 105 6.61 17.20 -9.93
N VAL A 106 6.62 17.70 -8.69
CA VAL A 106 5.78 18.82 -8.27
C VAL A 106 6.31 20.13 -8.88
N ASP A 107 7.63 20.31 -8.86
CA ASP A 107 8.35 21.41 -9.45
C ASP A 107 9.42 20.87 -10.43
N GLU A 108 9.21 21.06 -11.72
CA GLU A 108 10.10 20.59 -12.77
C GLU A 108 11.49 21.26 -12.73
N SER A 109 11.60 22.47 -12.17
CA SER A 109 12.88 23.16 -12.03
C SER A 109 13.84 22.51 -11.05
N LEU A 110 13.34 21.66 -10.17
CA LEU A 110 14.11 20.90 -9.19
C LEU A 110 14.50 19.50 -9.67
N LEU A 111 14.20 19.13 -10.92
CA LEU A 111 14.58 17.84 -11.50
C LEU A 111 16.08 17.85 -11.86
N VAL A 112 16.85 16.99 -11.16
CA VAL A 112 18.28 16.78 -11.46
C VAL A 112 18.45 15.57 -12.38
N ASP A 113 17.81 14.44 -12.07
CA ASP A 113 17.79 13.22 -12.87
C ASP A 113 16.36 12.68 -12.94
N PRO A 114 15.65 12.89 -14.06
CA PRO A 114 14.29 12.39 -14.23
C PRO A 114 14.19 10.86 -14.15
N SER A 115 15.22 10.11 -14.53
CA SER A 115 15.18 8.65 -14.63
C SER A 115 14.98 7.96 -13.28
N LEU A 116 15.44 8.57 -12.18
CA LEU A 116 15.27 8.06 -10.82
C LEU A 116 13.99 8.58 -10.13
N ILE A 117 13.33 9.56 -10.76
CA ILE A 117 12.20 10.27 -10.14
C ILE A 117 10.89 9.97 -10.87
N ILE A 118 10.93 9.95 -12.21
CA ILE A 118 9.73 9.79 -13.05
C ILE A 118 9.67 8.37 -13.59
N TYR A 119 8.73 7.57 -13.08
CA TYR A 119 8.51 6.19 -13.48
C TYR A 119 7.03 5.81 -13.30
N ARG A 120 6.67 4.68 -13.85
CA ARG A 120 5.37 4.07 -13.69
C ARG A 120 5.36 3.29 -12.37
N ALA A 121 4.71 3.85 -11.34
CA ALA A 121 4.66 3.23 -10.01
C ALA A 121 3.74 2.03 -9.99
N MET A 122 2.62 2.08 -10.76
CA MET A 122 1.67 0.98 -10.89
C MET A 122 1.08 1.01 -12.31
N ASP A 123 0.83 -0.17 -12.89
CA ASP A 123 0.10 -0.29 -14.15
C ASP A 123 -0.53 -1.68 -14.29
N ARG A 124 -1.57 -1.75 -15.11
CA ARG A 124 -2.33 -2.96 -15.37
C ARG A 124 -2.07 -3.50 -16.77
N LEU A 125 -1.87 -4.80 -16.87
CA LEU A 125 -1.77 -5.55 -18.13
C LEU A 125 -2.71 -6.75 -18.09
N GLY A 126 -3.93 -6.59 -18.63
CA GLY A 126 -4.96 -7.63 -18.55
C GLY A 126 -5.37 -7.88 -17.09
N GLU A 127 -5.15 -9.09 -16.59
CA GLU A 127 -5.43 -9.48 -15.20
C GLU A 127 -4.25 -9.22 -14.25
N ASP A 128 -3.11 -8.81 -14.78
CA ASP A 128 -1.92 -8.55 -13.99
C ASP A 128 -1.81 -7.07 -13.63
N VAL A 129 -1.49 -6.77 -12.37
CA VAL A 129 -1.13 -5.44 -11.89
C VAL A 129 0.32 -5.47 -11.43
N VAL A 130 1.14 -4.62 -12.02
CA VAL A 130 2.54 -4.42 -11.66
C VAL A 130 2.67 -3.18 -10.81
N VAL A 131 3.41 -3.27 -9.72
CA VAL A 131 3.77 -2.15 -8.84
C VAL A 131 5.29 -2.15 -8.60
N ALA A 132 5.94 -0.98 -8.65
CA ALA A 132 7.38 -0.88 -8.46
C ALA A 132 7.83 0.52 -8.00
N ASN A 133 9.00 0.59 -7.38
CA ASN A 133 9.58 1.85 -6.90
C ASN A 133 10.52 2.54 -7.90
N GLY A 134 10.51 2.13 -9.16
CA GLY A 134 11.37 2.69 -10.20
C GLY A 134 11.02 2.16 -11.60
N ASP A 135 11.87 2.47 -12.57
CA ASP A 135 11.71 2.15 -13.99
C ASP A 135 11.73 0.64 -14.34
N GLN A 136 12.04 -0.21 -13.38
CA GLN A 136 11.91 -1.67 -13.57
C GLN A 136 10.45 -2.10 -13.81
N SER A 137 9.45 -1.26 -13.47
CA SER A 137 8.05 -1.52 -13.84
C SER A 137 7.87 -1.71 -15.34
N ASP A 138 8.50 -0.87 -16.16
CA ASP A 138 8.45 -0.98 -17.62
C ASP A 138 9.13 -2.29 -18.09
N THR A 139 10.26 -2.67 -17.47
CA THR A 139 10.95 -3.93 -17.76
C THR A 139 10.07 -5.15 -17.44
N ILE A 140 9.33 -5.12 -16.32
CA ILE A 140 8.40 -6.18 -15.94
C ILE A 140 7.25 -6.24 -16.95
N LEU A 141 6.60 -5.12 -17.26
CA LEU A 141 5.48 -5.06 -18.21
C LEU A 141 5.89 -5.55 -19.60
N ASP A 142 7.06 -5.17 -20.08
CA ASP A 142 7.59 -5.63 -21.37
C ASP A 142 7.92 -7.14 -21.36
N GLY A 143 8.43 -7.63 -20.25
CA GLY A 143 8.64 -9.07 -20.05
C GLY A 143 7.33 -9.85 -20.05
N LEU A 144 6.32 -9.39 -19.33
CA LEU A 144 5.00 -10.02 -19.29
C LEU A 144 4.31 -10.04 -20.67
N ARG A 145 4.42 -8.94 -21.44
CA ARG A 145 3.94 -8.90 -22.85
C ARG A 145 4.61 -9.95 -23.75
N GLN A 146 5.84 -10.34 -23.42
CA GLN A 146 6.60 -11.37 -24.10
C GLN A 146 6.40 -12.77 -23.50
N GLY A 147 5.47 -12.94 -22.55
CA GLY A 147 5.19 -14.20 -21.86
C GLY A 147 6.28 -14.63 -20.86
N ARG A 148 7.11 -13.71 -20.40
CA ARG A 148 8.12 -13.97 -19.35
C ARG A 148 7.50 -13.89 -17.96
N THR A 149 8.10 -14.59 -17.02
CA THR A 149 7.77 -14.44 -15.58
C THR A 149 8.35 -13.14 -15.01
N LEU A 150 7.89 -12.73 -13.83
CA LEU A 150 8.47 -11.60 -13.07
C LEU A 150 9.98 -11.79 -12.87
N GLN A 151 10.40 -12.98 -12.44
CA GLN A 151 11.81 -13.34 -12.21
C GLN A 151 12.64 -13.16 -13.47
N ALA A 152 12.22 -13.78 -14.60
CA ALA A 152 12.91 -13.69 -15.88
C ALA A 152 12.97 -12.25 -16.41
N SER A 153 11.94 -11.42 -16.15
CA SER A 153 11.92 -10.02 -16.53
C SER A 153 12.95 -9.20 -15.77
N LEU A 154 13.20 -9.54 -14.51
CA LEU A 154 14.11 -8.80 -13.62
C LEU A 154 15.56 -9.30 -13.65
N GLU A 155 15.91 -10.33 -14.44
CA GLU A 155 17.29 -10.85 -14.52
C GLU A 155 18.32 -9.79 -14.92
N SER A 156 17.95 -8.87 -15.81
CA SER A 156 18.83 -7.78 -16.28
C SER A 156 18.88 -6.57 -15.33
N ARG A 157 18.09 -6.57 -14.25
CA ARG A 157 17.98 -5.43 -13.33
C ARG A 157 18.78 -5.68 -12.06
N THR A 158 19.25 -4.60 -11.46
CA THR A 158 19.93 -4.58 -10.16
C THR A 158 19.26 -3.52 -9.27
N PHE A 159 19.81 -3.27 -8.09
CA PHE A 159 19.47 -2.12 -7.24
C PHE A 159 19.71 -0.79 -7.96
N GLU A 160 19.22 0.33 -7.43
CA GLU A 160 19.43 1.67 -8.02
C GLU A 160 20.91 2.09 -7.92
N PRO A 161 21.47 2.76 -8.96
CA PRO A 161 22.89 3.16 -8.96
C PRO A 161 23.11 4.48 -8.19
N ASP A 162 22.40 4.71 -7.10
CA ASP A 162 22.39 5.94 -6.31
C ASP A 162 23.31 5.85 -5.09
N ALA A 163 24.63 5.74 -5.32
CA ALA A 163 25.59 5.74 -4.21
C ALA A 163 25.42 6.95 -3.28
N PRO A 164 25.59 6.80 -1.97
CA PRO A 164 26.05 5.61 -1.25
C PRO A 164 24.92 4.65 -0.84
N ASN A 165 23.65 4.97 -1.11
CA ASN A 165 22.50 4.23 -0.59
C ASN A 165 22.25 2.92 -1.36
N TYR A 166 22.51 2.91 -2.69
CA TYR A 166 22.20 1.78 -3.56
C TYR A 166 20.79 1.24 -3.29
N THR A 167 19.81 2.14 -3.44
CA THR A 167 18.41 1.91 -3.10
C THR A 167 17.91 0.57 -3.64
N PRO A 168 17.36 -0.30 -2.78
CA PRO A 168 16.75 -1.55 -3.23
C PRO A 168 15.61 -1.28 -4.22
N ARG A 169 15.56 -2.06 -5.30
CA ARG A 169 14.39 -2.09 -6.19
C ARG A 169 13.39 -3.08 -5.64
N ILE A 170 12.22 -2.59 -5.27
CA ILE A 170 11.09 -3.41 -4.83
C ILE A 170 10.03 -3.43 -5.91
N SER A 171 9.41 -4.59 -6.13
CA SER A 171 8.33 -4.74 -7.09
C SER A 171 7.30 -5.75 -6.60
N GLY A 172 6.07 -5.63 -7.11
CA GLY A 172 4.99 -6.58 -6.93
C GLY A 172 4.32 -6.87 -8.26
N LEU A 173 3.93 -8.12 -8.46
CA LEU A 173 3.02 -8.58 -9.50
C LEU A 173 1.83 -9.21 -8.84
N PHE A 174 0.64 -8.64 -9.00
CA PHE A 174 -0.61 -9.20 -8.52
C PHE A 174 -1.46 -9.67 -9.70
N HIS A 175 -1.74 -10.97 -9.75
CA HIS A 175 -2.66 -11.57 -10.70
C HIS A 175 -4.08 -11.57 -10.13
N LEU A 176 -5.03 -10.94 -10.83
CA LEU A 176 -6.41 -10.76 -10.39
C LEU A 176 -7.41 -11.77 -11.00
N GLY A 177 -6.91 -12.80 -11.70
CA GLY A 177 -7.73 -13.82 -12.36
C GLY A 177 -8.53 -14.70 -11.40
N GLN A 178 -9.05 -15.80 -11.92
CA GLN A 178 -9.89 -16.74 -11.15
C GLN A 178 -9.18 -17.29 -9.91
N ASP A 179 -7.87 -17.55 -10.00
CA ASP A 179 -7.01 -18.01 -8.91
C ASP A 179 -6.00 -16.90 -8.58
N PRO A 180 -6.38 -15.89 -7.79
CA PRO A 180 -5.55 -14.73 -7.54
C PRO A 180 -4.31 -15.10 -6.74
N PHE A 181 -3.17 -14.53 -7.13
CA PHE A 181 -1.90 -14.65 -6.41
C PHE A 181 -1.08 -13.38 -6.57
N TYR A 182 -0.06 -13.22 -5.75
CA TYR A 182 0.94 -12.17 -5.97
C TYR A 182 2.35 -12.63 -5.65
N THR A 183 3.31 -11.99 -6.30
CA THR A 183 4.74 -12.16 -6.03
C THR A 183 5.35 -10.80 -5.74
N LEU A 184 6.04 -10.69 -4.61
CA LEU A 184 6.86 -9.54 -4.26
C LEU A 184 8.32 -9.84 -4.59
N SER A 185 9.08 -8.82 -4.98
CA SER A 185 10.52 -8.95 -5.26
C SER A 185 11.33 -7.82 -4.66
N ILE A 186 12.55 -8.14 -4.26
CA ILE A 186 13.55 -7.21 -3.74
C ILE A 186 14.88 -7.48 -4.43
N LEU A 187 15.43 -6.47 -5.11
CA LEU A 187 16.76 -6.47 -5.67
C LEU A 187 17.61 -5.51 -4.86
N ARG A 188 18.56 -6.01 -4.09
CA ARG A 188 19.40 -5.20 -3.19
C ARG A 188 20.87 -5.45 -3.42
N ARG A 189 21.70 -4.51 -3.00
CA ARG A 189 23.15 -4.67 -3.00
C ARG A 189 23.58 -5.58 -1.86
N SER A 190 24.37 -6.61 -2.17
CA SER A 190 25.04 -7.46 -1.19
C SER A 190 26.33 -6.81 -0.68
N ASP A 191 26.91 -7.37 0.38
CA ASP A 191 28.17 -6.87 0.99
C ASP A 191 29.34 -6.93 0.02
N ASP A 192 29.38 -7.92 -0.87
CA ASP A 192 30.39 -8.07 -1.93
C ASP A 192 30.17 -7.17 -3.15
N GLY A 193 29.07 -6.37 -3.15
CA GLY A 193 28.69 -5.48 -4.23
C GLY A 193 27.86 -6.14 -5.33
N SER A 194 27.59 -7.42 -5.28
CA SER A 194 26.68 -8.12 -6.19
C SER A 194 25.22 -7.75 -5.92
N CYS A 195 24.29 -8.25 -6.75
CA CYS A 195 22.87 -8.03 -6.56
C CYS A 195 22.18 -9.29 -6.03
N ASP A 196 21.69 -9.22 -4.79
CA ASP A 196 20.76 -10.21 -4.25
C ASP A 196 19.39 -10.01 -4.86
N ARG A 197 18.75 -11.11 -5.30
CA ARG A 197 17.40 -11.13 -5.85
C ARG A 197 16.53 -12.08 -5.05
N SER A 198 15.58 -11.55 -4.32
CA SER A 198 14.61 -12.31 -3.54
C SER A 198 13.23 -12.20 -4.15
N TYR A 199 12.48 -13.31 -4.19
CA TYR A 199 11.14 -13.40 -4.72
C TYR A 199 10.27 -14.19 -3.75
N TYR A 200 9.11 -13.63 -3.40
CA TYR A 200 8.18 -14.18 -2.42
C TYR A 200 6.81 -14.32 -3.06
N SER A 201 6.38 -15.55 -3.31
CA SER A 201 5.11 -15.85 -3.99
C SER A 201 4.06 -16.34 -3.00
N TYR A 202 2.88 -15.76 -3.08
CA TYR A 202 1.73 -16.04 -2.23
C TYR A 202 0.57 -16.48 -3.12
N THR A 203 0.26 -17.77 -3.08
CA THR A 203 -0.77 -18.41 -3.90
C THR A 203 -2.02 -18.77 -3.11
N GLU A 204 -1.92 -18.85 -1.78
CA GLU A 204 -3.04 -19.06 -0.88
C GLU A 204 -3.28 -17.74 -0.13
N LEU A 205 -4.23 -16.93 -0.63
CA LEU A 205 -4.49 -15.61 -0.09
C LEU A 205 -5.54 -15.66 1.01
N GLU A 206 -5.20 -15.14 2.18
CA GLU A 206 -6.09 -15.02 3.33
C GLU A 206 -6.77 -13.65 3.37
N LYS A 207 -8.10 -13.62 3.60
CA LYS A 207 -8.86 -12.38 3.76
C LYS A 207 -8.42 -11.64 5.02
N GLY A 208 -8.21 -10.34 4.89
CA GLY A 208 -7.74 -9.49 5.96
C GLY A 208 -6.23 -9.53 6.17
N LYS A 209 -5.49 -10.20 5.27
CA LYS A 209 -4.02 -10.32 5.34
C LYS A 209 -3.34 -9.76 4.09
N ALA A 210 -2.17 -9.18 4.30
CA ALA A 210 -1.31 -8.65 3.25
C ALA A 210 0.16 -8.79 3.64
N HIS A 211 1.05 -8.53 2.68
CA HIS A 211 2.48 -8.46 2.91
C HIS A 211 3.02 -7.08 2.52
N LEU A 212 3.82 -6.52 3.42
CA LEU A 212 4.50 -5.24 3.27
C LEU A 212 5.99 -5.46 2.98
N ILE A 213 6.50 -4.80 1.94
CA ILE A 213 7.93 -4.58 1.73
C ILE A 213 8.21 -3.09 1.61
N HIS A 214 9.41 -2.66 1.98
CA HIS A 214 9.84 -1.28 1.83
C HIS A 214 11.34 -1.20 1.53
N THR A 215 11.85 -0.02 1.15
CA THR A 215 13.24 0.09 0.69
C THR A 215 14.25 0.19 1.81
N TYR A 216 13.92 0.80 2.97
CA TYR A 216 14.89 1.09 4.04
C TYR A 216 14.38 0.72 5.42
N GLU A 217 15.28 0.26 6.29
CA GLU A 217 15.00 -0.09 7.70
C GLU A 217 15.07 1.10 8.68
N GLY A 218 15.21 2.31 8.18
CA GLY A 218 15.28 3.53 9.01
C GLY A 218 16.03 4.67 8.34
N ASP A 219 16.36 5.68 9.13
CA ASP A 219 16.89 6.98 8.70
C ASP A 219 18.43 7.10 8.78
N GLY A 220 19.17 5.99 8.77
CA GLY A 220 20.62 5.93 8.81
C GLY A 220 21.34 6.70 7.70
N ASN A 221 22.67 6.85 7.81
CA ASN A 221 23.53 7.41 6.78
C ASN A 221 24.83 6.60 6.66
N PRO A 222 25.04 5.79 5.60
CA PRO A 222 24.09 5.53 4.51
C PRO A 222 22.81 4.84 5.01
N LEU A 223 21.75 4.87 4.18
CA LEU A 223 20.50 4.16 4.49
C LEU A 223 20.73 2.64 4.44
N THR A 224 20.24 1.94 5.47
CA THR A 224 20.22 0.47 5.48
C THR A 224 19.05 -0.04 4.67
N GLY A 225 19.32 -0.87 3.65
CA GLY A 225 18.28 -1.49 2.85
C GLY A 225 17.45 -2.49 3.66
N PHE A 226 16.20 -2.69 3.22
CA PHE A 226 15.31 -3.69 3.81
C PHE A 226 15.93 -5.08 3.73
N THR A 227 15.84 -5.82 4.83
CA THR A 227 16.35 -7.18 4.96
C THR A 227 15.26 -8.13 5.48
N GLY A 228 15.39 -9.42 5.18
CA GLY A 228 14.44 -10.44 5.61
C GLY A 228 13.26 -10.60 4.66
N ASP A 229 12.23 -11.28 5.15
CA ASP A 229 11.01 -11.61 4.40
C ASP A 229 10.00 -10.44 4.44
N PRO A 230 9.09 -10.34 3.46
CA PRO A 230 7.98 -9.41 3.52
C PRO A 230 7.20 -9.59 4.83
N ARG A 231 6.85 -8.47 5.47
CA ARG A 231 6.16 -8.48 6.75
C ARG A 231 4.68 -8.75 6.54
N GLU A 232 4.15 -9.81 7.16
CA GLU A 232 2.71 -10.02 7.20
C GLU A 232 2.05 -8.91 8.03
N VAL A 233 0.97 -8.33 7.50
CA VAL A 233 0.22 -7.25 8.11
C VAL A 233 -1.27 -7.49 7.98
N ASP A 234 -2.04 -7.05 8.96
CA ASP A 234 -3.49 -7.08 8.87
C ASP A 234 -3.99 -5.95 7.96
N LEU A 235 -4.96 -6.28 7.12
CA LEU A 235 -5.49 -5.37 6.10
C LEU A 235 -7.02 -5.33 6.17
N ALA A 236 -7.56 -4.27 6.73
CA ALA A 236 -9.00 -4.04 6.81
C ALA A 236 -9.38 -2.68 6.23
N GLY A 237 -10.60 -2.58 5.70
CA GLY A 237 -11.15 -1.39 5.07
C GLY A 237 -11.07 -1.43 3.55
N ASP A 238 -11.58 -0.37 2.94
CA ASP A 238 -11.46 -0.14 1.50
C ASP A 238 -10.13 0.57 1.15
N ALA A 239 -9.88 0.73 -0.14
CA ALA A 239 -8.64 1.31 -0.64
C ALA A 239 -8.40 2.73 -0.11
N ASP A 240 -9.45 3.57 -0.03
CA ASP A 240 -9.33 4.95 0.43
C ASP A 240 -8.95 5.01 1.90
N SER A 241 -9.64 4.25 2.77
CA SER A 241 -9.33 4.20 4.20
C SER A 241 -7.96 3.60 4.51
N ILE A 242 -7.47 2.67 3.68
CA ILE A 242 -6.12 2.12 3.79
C ILE A 242 -5.08 3.18 3.38
N ALA A 243 -5.33 3.90 2.28
CA ALA A 243 -4.46 4.97 1.82
C ALA A 243 -4.33 6.11 2.84
N ASP A 244 -5.45 6.57 3.39
CA ASP A 244 -5.48 7.62 4.42
C ASP A 244 -4.65 7.23 5.64
N ARG A 245 -4.80 6.01 6.13
CA ARG A 245 -4.04 5.52 7.29
C ARG A 245 -2.56 5.36 7.01
N ILE A 246 -2.18 4.86 5.82
CA ILE A 246 -0.77 4.82 5.41
C ILE A 246 -0.22 6.25 5.42
N TRP A 247 -0.97 7.21 4.87
CA TRP A 247 -0.58 8.62 4.81
C TRP A 247 -0.37 9.26 6.19
N GLU A 248 -1.26 8.97 7.13
CA GLU A 248 -1.18 9.49 8.51
C GLU A 248 0.05 8.96 9.28
N MET A 249 0.58 7.80 8.88
CA MET A 249 1.70 7.14 9.55
C MET A 249 3.08 7.45 8.96
N LEU A 250 3.12 8.05 7.75
CA LEU A 250 4.35 8.39 7.02
C LEU A 250 4.76 9.85 7.22
#